data_a0042a81ef451b38b80b9c7b2fcd7c33
#
_entry.id   a0042a81ef451b38b80b9c7b2fcd7c33
#
_cell.length_a   1.000
_cell.length_b   1.000
_cell.length_c   1.000
_cell.angle_alpha   90.00
_cell.angle_beta   90.00
_cell.angle_gamma   90.00
#
_symmetry.space_group_name_H-M   'P 1'
#
loop_
_entity.id
_entity.type
_entity.pdbx_description
1 polymer ?
#
loop_
_entity_poly.entity_id
_entity_poly.type
_entity_poly.pdbx_seq_one_letter_code
_entity_poly.pdbx_strand_id
1 'polypeptide(L)'
;MSEKIKIYTKSSGEVSAEILLEKNPKTAKAILDALPILAKVNKWGDEIYFRISVTLPEENAQLDVEIGDLGYWPQGNGFCIFFGRTPISTSDKPKAASPVNVFGRILENPVMFRKIQSGEEIRIEKS
;
A
#
# COMPACT_ATOMS: atom_id res chain seq x y z
N MET A 1 4.34 -3.60 17.68
CA MET A 1 5.46 -4.28 17.02
C MET A 1 5.37 -4.09 15.52
N SER A 2 6.49 -3.94 14.83
CA SER A 2 6.50 -3.71 13.40
C SER A 2 7.67 -4.41 12.73
N GLU A 3 7.54 -4.62 11.42
CA GLU A 3 8.58 -5.18 10.58
C GLU A 3 8.93 -4.18 9.50
N LYS A 4 10.21 -3.91 9.30
CA LYS A 4 10.67 -2.98 8.27
C LYS A 4 10.68 -3.65 6.90
N ILE A 5 10.28 -2.90 5.89
CA ILE A 5 10.34 -3.32 4.49
C ILE A 5 10.90 -2.20 3.64
N LYS A 6 11.30 -2.55 2.42
CA LYS A 6 11.77 -1.61 1.42
C LYS A 6 10.88 -1.70 0.19
N ILE A 7 10.50 -0.55 -0.32
CA ILE A 7 9.69 -0.42 -1.54
C ILE A 7 10.55 0.29 -2.57
N TYR A 8 10.72 -0.32 -3.74
CA TYR A 8 11.55 0.26 -4.79
C TYR A 8 10.78 0.38 -6.10
N THR A 9 10.84 1.57 -6.70
CA THR A 9 10.49 1.80 -8.10
C THR A 9 11.59 2.66 -8.72
N LYS A 10 11.69 2.63 -10.05
CA LYS A 10 12.66 3.45 -10.76
C LYS A 10 12.45 4.94 -10.46
N SER A 11 11.20 5.37 -10.40
CA SER A 11 10.87 6.79 -10.19
C SER A 11 11.05 7.26 -8.75
N SER A 12 10.74 6.41 -7.78
CA SER A 12 10.81 6.80 -6.36
C SER A 12 12.17 6.51 -5.72
N GLY A 13 12.94 5.58 -6.32
CA GLY A 13 14.07 5.00 -5.62
C GLY A 13 13.62 4.09 -4.50
N GLU A 14 14.53 3.78 -3.59
CA GLU A 14 14.24 2.91 -2.43
C GLU A 14 13.59 3.73 -1.33
N VAL A 15 12.46 3.25 -0.83
CA VAL A 15 11.67 3.93 0.20
C VAL A 15 11.45 2.96 1.35
N SER A 16 11.72 3.42 2.56
CA SER A 16 11.51 2.63 3.78
C SER A 16 10.05 2.70 4.21
N ALA A 17 9.54 1.57 4.64
CA ALA A 17 8.19 1.45 5.17
C ALA A 17 8.18 0.42 6.29
N GLU A 18 7.07 0.34 7.02
CA GLU A 18 6.92 -0.67 8.04
C GLU A 18 5.56 -1.34 7.96
N ILE A 19 5.52 -2.62 8.30
CA ILE A 19 4.29 -3.39 8.44
C ILE A 19 3.93 -3.42 9.91
N LEU A 20 2.71 -2.95 10.22
CA LEU A 20 2.20 -2.87 11.59
C LEU A 20 1.42 -4.15 11.89
N LEU A 21 1.75 -4.81 13.00
CA LEU A 21 1.22 -6.14 13.30
C LEU A 21 -0.05 -6.11 14.17
N GLU A 22 -0.47 -4.93 14.64
CA GLU A 22 -1.55 -4.83 15.63
C GLU A 22 -2.93 -4.67 15.01
N LYS A 23 -3.09 -3.80 14.02
CA LYS A 23 -4.40 -3.41 13.52
C LYS A 23 -5.07 -4.49 12.68
N ASN A 24 -4.32 -5.06 11.75
CA ASN A 24 -4.79 -6.13 10.86
C ASN A 24 -3.74 -7.25 10.85
N PRO A 25 -3.65 -8.01 11.95
CA PRO A 25 -2.54 -8.97 12.11
C PRO A 25 -2.53 -10.08 11.06
N LYS A 26 -3.70 -10.56 10.64
CA LYS A 26 -3.75 -11.62 9.61
C LYS A 26 -3.27 -11.08 8.27
N THR A 27 -3.69 -9.86 7.92
CA THR A 27 -3.25 -9.20 6.69
C THR A 27 -1.74 -8.94 6.75
N ALA A 28 -1.25 -8.38 7.84
CA ALA A 28 0.17 -8.09 8.01
C ALA A 28 1.03 -9.35 7.84
N LYS A 29 0.61 -10.46 8.47
CA LYS A 29 1.34 -11.73 8.37
C LYS A 29 1.36 -12.26 6.94
N ALA A 30 0.20 -12.21 6.26
CA ALA A 30 0.10 -12.70 4.89
C ALA A 30 0.98 -11.90 3.94
N ILE A 31 1.03 -10.59 4.10
CA ILE A 31 1.90 -9.73 3.29
C ILE A 31 3.38 -10.07 3.55
N LEU A 32 3.78 -10.19 4.82
CA LEU A 32 5.16 -10.54 5.15
C LEU A 32 5.57 -11.89 4.55
N ASP A 33 4.66 -12.86 4.61
CA ASP A 33 4.93 -14.20 4.08
C ASP A 33 5.03 -14.19 2.54
N ALA A 34 4.40 -13.21 1.89
CA ALA A 34 4.41 -13.09 0.43
C ALA A 34 5.65 -12.37 -0.13
N LEU A 35 6.44 -11.73 0.72
CA LEU A 35 7.62 -10.99 0.26
C LEU A 35 8.72 -11.95 -0.21
N PRO A 36 9.51 -11.62 -1.23
CA PRO A 36 9.44 -10.37 -2.01
C PRO A 36 8.27 -10.36 -2.98
N ILE A 37 7.75 -9.16 -3.23
CA ILE A 37 6.68 -8.96 -4.20
C ILE A 37 7.23 -8.15 -5.37
N LEU A 38 6.94 -8.61 -6.60
CA LEU A 38 7.30 -7.93 -7.82
C LEU A 38 6.04 -7.78 -8.65
N ALA A 39 5.72 -6.57 -9.06
CA ALA A 39 4.47 -6.29 -9.76
C ALA A 39 4.59 -5.05 -10.63
N LYS A 40 3.53 -4.75 -11.39
CA LYS A 40 3.41 -3.50 -12.14
C LYS A 40 2.26 -2.71 -11.54
N VAL A 41 2.48 -1.42 -11.32
CA VAL A 41 1.50 -0.59 -10.64
C VAL A 41 0.44 -0.02 -11.56
N ASN A 42 -0.72 0.24 -10.99
CA ASN A 42 -1.76 1.07 -11.55
C ASN A 42 -1.88 2.32 -10.69
N LYS A 43 -2.18 3.46 -11.30
CA LYS A 43 -2.27 4.72 -10.59
C LYS A 43 -3.72 5.22 -10.61
N TRP A 44 -4.22 5.67 -9.46
CA TRP A 44 -5.58 6.19 -9.30
C TRP A 44 -5.53 7.41 -8.38
N GLY A 45 -5.45 8.61 -8.97
CA GLY A 45 -5.18 9.81 -8.19
C GLY A 45 -3.83 9.69 -7.51
N ASP A 46 -3.78 10.02 -6.22
CA ASP A 46 -2.55 9.86 -5.42
C ASP A 46 -2.54 8.53 -4.67
N GLU A 47 -2.89 7.47 -5.39
CA GLU A 47 -2.78 6.08 -4.93
C GLU A 47 -2.16 5.26 -6.04
N ILE A 48 -1.28 4.33 -5.68
CA ILE A 48 -0.86 3.25 -6.58
C ILE A 48 -1.33 1.92 -5.99
N TYR A 49 -1.73 1.02 -6.86
CA TYR A 49 -2.17 -0.31 -6.44
C TYR A 49 -1.75 -1.36 -7.47
N PHE A 50 -1.63 -2.60 -7.01
CA PHE A 50 -1.25 -3.71 -7.88
C PHE A 50 -1.75 -5.01 -7.25
N ARG A 51 -2.11 -5.95 -8.14
CA ARG A 51 -2.60 -7.26 -7.71
C ARG A 51 -1.45 -8.10 -7.16
N ILE A 52 -1.72 -8.82 -6.06
CA ILE A 52 -0.76 -9.75 -5.46
C ILE A 52 -1.43 -11.12 -5.30
N SER A 53 -0.60 -12.15 -5.00
CA SER A 53 -1.08 -13.53 -4.87
C SER A 53 -1.59 -13.86 -3.47
N VAL A 54 -2.14 -12.85 -2.79
CA VAL A 54 -2.69 -13.00 -1.44
C VAL A 54 -4.20 -12.78 -1.53
N THR A 55 -4.99 -13.71 -1.01
CA THR A 55 -6.44 -13.61 -0.97
C THR A 55 -6.89 -13.62 0.49
N LEU A 56 -7.47 -12.50 0.93
CA LEU A 56 -7.93 -12.33 2.30
C LEU A 56 -9.28 -11.60 2.31
N PRO A 57 -10.13 -11.91 3.31
CA PRO A 57 -11.34 -11.12 3.52
C PRO A 57 -11.02 -9.80 4.21
N GLU A 58 -12.04 -8.95 4.35
CA GLU A 58 -11.93 -7.77 5.21
C GLU A 58 -11.61 -8.23 6.63
N GLU A 59 -10.73 -7.50 7.28
CA GLU A 59 -10.38 -7.73 8.68
C GLU A 59 -10.90 -6.54 9.51
N ASN A 60 -10.12 -5.51 9.68
CA ASN A 60 -10.59 -4.25 10.26
C ASN A 60 -10.56 -3.19 9.15
N ALA A 61 -11.34 -3.43 8.10
CA ALA A 61 -11.28 -2.65 6.89
C ALA A 61 -11.90 -1.26 7.05
N GLN A 62 -11.34 -0.29 6.33
CA GLN A 62 -11.76 1.10 6.41
C GLN A 62 -11.67 1.78 5.04
N LEU A 63 -12.55 2.77 4.81
CA LEU A 63 -12.54 3.58 3.58
C LEU A 63 -11.60 4.77 3.71
N ASP A 64 -11.59 5.41 4.87
CA ASP A 64 -10.74 6.58 5.10
C ASP A 64 -9.40 6.14 5.63
N VAL A 65 -8.33 6.57 4.96
CA VAL A 65 -6.97 6.19 5.32
C VAL A 65 -6.12 7.44 5.44
N GLU A 66 -4.89 7.28 5.97
CA GLU A 66 -3.95 8.39 6.13
C GLU A 66 -2.97 8.43 4.97
N ILE A 67 -2.41 9.60 4.70
CA ILE A 67 -1.33 9.74 3.72
C ILE A 67 -0.14 8.90 4.21
N GLY A 68 0.35 8.02 3.35
CA GLY A 68 1.44 7.10 3.67
C GLY A 68 0.98 5.71 4.07
N ASP A 69 -0.33 5.49 4.21
CA ASP A 69 -0.84 4.16 4.59
C ASP A 69 -0.64 3.13 3.49
N LEU A 70 -0.35 1.91 3.92
CA LEU A 70 -0.34 0.71 3.08
C LEU A 70 -1.60 -0.09 3.41
N GLY A 71 -2.38 -0.43 2.40
CA GLY A 71 -3.62 -1.17 2.59
C GLY A 71 -3.74 -2.38 1.67
N TYR A 72 -4.44 -3.39 2.15
CA TYR A 72 -4.82 -4.53 1.32
C TYR A 72 -6.29 -4.37 0.92
N TRP A 73 -6.55 -4.46 -0.38
CA TRP A 73 -7.87 -4.29 -0.98
C TRP A 73 -8.47 -5.66 -1.32
N PRO A 74 -9.40 -6.19 -0.47
CA PRO A 74 -9.90 -7.56 -0.67
C PRO A 74 -10.60 -7.80 -2.00
N GLN A 75 -11.37 -6.81 -2.48
CA GLN A 75 -12.13 -6.97 -3.72
C GLN A 75 -11.25 -7.14 -4.97
N GLY A 76 -10.03 -6.62 -4.93
CA GLY A 76 -9.11 -6.71 -6.07
C GLY A 76 -7.85 -7.49 -5.76
N ASN A 77 -7.75 -8.12 -4.59
CA ASN A 77 -6.52 -8.77 -4.13
C ASN A 77 -5.33 -7.84 -4.28
N GLY A 78 -5.50 -6.57 -3.91
CA GLY A 78 -4.57 -5.51 -4.22
C GLY A 78 -3.77 -5.01 -3.03
N PHE A 79 -2.52 -4.67 -3.31
CA PHE A 79 -1.64 -3.95 -2.39
C PHE A 79 -1.74 -2.48 -2.79
N CYS A 80 -2.14 -1.61 -1.86
CA CYS A 80 -2.39 -0.20 -2.13
C CYS A 80 -1.43 0.67 -1.33
N ILE A 81 -0.90 1.72 -1.96
CA ILE A 81 -0.08 2.74 -1.30
C ILE A 81 -0.76 4.08 -1.53
N PHE A 82 -1.15 4.75 -0.44
CA PHE A 82 -1.86 6.03 -0.51
C PHE A 82 -0.89 7.15 -0.19
N PHE A 83 -0.74 8.11 -1.10
CA PHE A 83 0.22 9.22 -0.90
C PHE A 83 -0.42 10.60 -1.08
N GLY A 84 -1.75 10.68 -1.17
CA GLY A 84 -2.49 11.91 -1.29
C GLY A 84 -3.95 11.64 -1.59
N ARG A 85 -4.64 12.60 -2.20
CA ARG A 85 -6.05 12.48 -2.50
C ARG A 85 -6.31 11.48 -3.62
N THR A 86 -7.38 10.71 -3.46
CA THR A 86 -7.92 9.88 -4.55
C THR A 86 -9.07 10.63 -5.23
N PRO A 87 -9.54 10.18 -6.40
CA PRO A 87 -10.65 10.85 -7.09
C PRO A 87 -11.95 10.97 -6.29
N ILE A 88 -12.13 10.14 -5.27
CA ILE A 88 -13.34 10.18 -4.44
C ILE A 88 -13.10 10.79 -3.06
N SER A 89 -11.92 11.36 -2.80
CA SER A 89 -11.62 12.00 -1.53
C SER A 89 -12.52 13.21 -1.29
N THR A 90 -12.98 13.36 -0.04
CA THR A 90 -13.82 14.48 0.39
C THR A 90 -13.05 15.48 1.25
N SER A 91 -11.77 15.20 1.51
CA SER A 91 -10.88 16.07 2.28
C SER A 91 -9.48 15.94 1.69
N ASP A 92 -8.47 16.44 2.40
CA ASP A 92 -7.07 16.32 1.97
C ASP A 92 -6.53 14.90 2.11
N LYS A 93 -7.27 14.03 2.78
CA LYS A 93 -6.86 12.64 3.02
C LYS A 93 -7.38 11.71 1.92
N PRO A 94 -6.66 10.60 1.67
CA PRO A 94 -7.12 9.63 0.69
C PRO A 94 -8.34 8.86 1.17
N LYS A 95 -9.18 8.49 0.19
CA LYS A 95 -10.32 7.63 0.43
C LYS A 95 -10.23 6.46 -0.55
N ALA A 96 -10.32 5.24 -0.02
CA ALA A 96 -10.23 4.03 -0.84
C ALA A 96 -11.52 3.80 -1.65
N ALA A 97 -11.40 3.13 -2.78
CA ALA A 97 -12.54 2.80 -3.64
C ALA A 97 -13.54 1.87 -2.93
N SER A 98 -13.02 0.97 -2.11
CA SER A 98 -13.79 0.11 -1.20
C SER A 98 -12.91 -0.18 0.02
N PRO A 99 -13.49 -0.70 1.12
CA PRO A 99 -12.70 -0.84 2.36
C PRO A 99 -11.41 -1.63 2.19
N VAL A 100 -10.36 -1.15 2.82
CA VAL A 100 -9.03 -1.77 2.80
C VAL A 100 -8.57 -2.11 4.22
N ASN A 101 -7.81 -3.18 4.34
CA ASN A 101 -7.15 -3.55 5.59
C ASN A 101 -5.81 -2.82 5.64
N VAL A 102 -5.73 -1.76 6.45
CA VAL A 102 -4.49 -1.01 6.60
C VAL A 102 -3.51 -1.85 7.42
N PHE A 103 -2.34 -2.14 6.85
CA PHE A 103 -1.35 -3.03 7.47
C PHE A 103 0.04 -2.40 7.61
N GLY A 104 0.22 -1.16 7.20
CA GLY A 104 1.53 -0.55 7.28
C GLY A 104 1.53 0.91 6.89
N ARG A 105 2.73 1.48 6.84
CA ARG A 105 2.88 2.89 6.47
C ARG A 105 4.27 3.18 5.92
N ILE A 106 4.35 4.19 5.09
CA ILE A 106 5.62 4.73 4.59
C ILE A 106 6.29 5.50 5.72
N LEU A 107 7.60 5.33 5.86
CA LEU A 107 8.38 6.01 6.91
C LEU A 107 9.08 7.28 6.41
N GLU A 108 9.02 7.55 5.11
CA GLU A 108 9.60 8.74 4.50
C GLU A 108 8.49 9.60 3.92
N ASN A 109 8.84 10.71 3.30
CA ASN A 109 7.84 11.58 2.67
C ASN A 109 7.20 10.87 1.48
N PRO A 110 5.90 10.50 1.53
CA PRO A 110 5.29 9.72 0.46
C PRO A 110 5.05 10.51 -0.83
N VAL A 111 5.28 11.81 -0.83
CA VAL A 111 5.09 12.64 -2.04
C VAL A 111 5.96 12.17 -3.21
N MET A 112 7.07 11.48 -2.93
CA MET A 112 7.94 10.94 -3.96
C MET A 112 7.23 9.92 -4.86
N PHE A 113 6.15 9.31 -4.40
CA PHE A 113 5.36 8.37 -5.20
C PHE A 113 4.58 9.04 -6.32
N ARG A 114 4.43 10.37 -6.30
CA ARG A 114 3.74 11.11 -7.37
C ARG A 114 4.44 10.98 -8.72
N LYS A 115 5.73 10.68 -8.73
CA LYS A 115 6.51 10.50 -9.95
C LYS A 115 6.26 9.17 -10.65
N ILE A 116 5.66 8.21 -9.94
CA ILE A 116 5.44 6.87 -10.47
C ILE A 116 4.35 6.91 -11.53
N GLN A 117 4.59 6.18 -12.64
CA GLN A 117 3.64 6.08 -13.75
C GLN A 117 2.99 4.71 -13.75
N SER A 118 1.73 4.63 -14.24
CA SER A 118 1.07 3.34 -14.43
C SER A 118 1.91 2.44 -15.35
N GLY A 119 2.04 1.17 -14.97
CA GLY A 119 2.85 0.20 -15.69
C GLY A 119 4.28 0.09 -15.20
N GLU A 120 4.72 0.99 -14.34
CA GLU A 120 6.06 0.94 -13.77
C GLU A 120 6.19 -0.27 -12.82
N GLU A 121 7.37 -0.90 -12.80
CA GLU A 121 7.60 -2.03 -11.90
C GLU A 121 7.83 -1.54 -10.48
N ILE A 122 7.31 -2.33 -9.53
CA ILE A 122 7.54 -2.11 -8.11
C ILE A 122 8.05 -3.41 -7.48
N ARG A 123 9.02 -3.27 -6.57
CA ARG A 123 9.56 -4.39 -5.81
C ARG A 123 9.46 -4.08 -4.33
N ILE A 124 8.94 -5.04 -3.56
CA ILE A 124 8.80 -4.90 -2.12
C ILE A 124 9.49 -6.10 -1.48
N GLU A 125 10.39 -5.83 -0.55
CA GLU A 125 11.15 -6.88 0.12
C GLU A 125 11.42 -6.52 1.57
N LYS A 126 11.80 -7.51 2.35
CA LYS A 126 12.19 -7.30 3.75
C LYS A 126 13.45 -6.45 3.81
N SER A 127 13.47 -5.59 4.78
CA SER A 127 14.61 -4.72 5.04
C SER A 127 15.74 -5.49 5.73
#